data_92bbbe19f869fbc701091eeec579a3d8
#
_entry.id   92bbbe19f869fbc701091eeec579a3d8
#
_cell.length_a   1.000
_cell.length_b   1.000
_cell.length_c   1.000
_cell.angle_alpha   90.00
_cell.angle_beta   90.00
_cell.angle_gamma   90.00
#
_symmetry.space_group_name_H-M   'P 1'
#
loop_
_entity.id
_entity.type
_entity.pdbx_description
1 polymer ?
#
loop_
_entity_poly.entity_id
_entity_poly.type
_entity_poly.pdbx_seq_one_letter_code
_entity_poly.pdbx_strand_id
1 'polypeptide(L)'
;MQNCTQEILAGFDEIKQARYITLDEQNKFVDFLENLGIQSDRLDWCGSEYEKYKCSTGSQHSTKTTYRMCGNRGKCARCSMAYATSKSNETYQYLKRNISDRVDFDLKMNQFVLTLPESLHELDKKVFSKMIKQFMIEFNIHAYLKVIQTRHSSDPLAKPYHHAHILSLNFKEENNRIERCDYFFDTNKMRSVWKTIIEKNTGISIEGNVNLHTEYCSVNKEKGRCIHLLKYVYRYPLEDLFKVQVRNKTPLYYVQKSHSNGLRDKVLSLIQEKKPPVTWCGLMAPTKQKQLQKMISDIGYRWQSLKEIRNDLMVRANTCPDCGMPFSEKPFETGLYQGDNEPEYPT
;
A
#
# COMPACT_ATOMS: atom_id res chain seq x y z
N MET A 1 9.07 -10.87 29.27
CA MET A 1 8.17 -9.75 28.87
C MET A 1 8.91 -8.52 28.35
N GLN A 2 10.15 -8.22 28.77
CA GLN A 2 10.94 -7.06 28.28
C GLN A 2 11.37 -7.14 26.82
N ASN A 3 11.61 -8.34 26.25
CA ASN A 3 12.07 -8.47 24.85
C ASN A 3 10.97 -8.14 23.81
N CYS A 4 9.69 -8.36 24.13
CA CYS A 4 8.59 -8.10 23.20
C CYS A 4 8.35 -6.60 22.96
N THR A 5 8.65 -5.77 23.96
CA THR A 5 8.47 -4.30 23.87
C THR A 5 9.56 -3.66 23.03
N GLN A 6 10.81 -4.16 23.10
CA GLN A 6 11.92 -3.65 22.30
C GLN A 6 11.79 -4.00 20.81
N GLU A 7 11.29 -5.20 20.46
CA GLU A 7 11.02 -5.56 19.05
C GLU A 7 9.86 -4.75 18.45
N ILE A 8 8.88 -4.39 19.28
CA ILE A 8 7.78 -3.52 18.84
C ILE A 8 8.30 -2.11 18.54
N LEU A 9 9.16 -1.55 19.40
CA LEU A 9 9.75 -0.21 19.22
C LEU A 9 10.72 -0.17 18.04
N ALA A 10 11.57 -1.19 17.83
CA ALA A 10 12.45 -1.28 16.67
C ALA A 10 11.66 -1.34 15.34
N GLY A 11 10.53 -2.05 15.30
CA GLY A 11 9.63 -2.04 14.13
C GLY A 11 8.98 -0.70 13.86
N PHE A 12 8.82 0.18 14.86
CA PHE A 12 8.34 1.55 14.70
C PHE A 12 9.40 2.47 14.08
N ASP A 13 10.68 2.28 14.40
CA ASP A 13 11.75 3.10 13.83
C ASP A 13 12.03 2.82 12.35
N GLU A 14 11.85 1.58 11.87
CA GLU A 14 11.90 1.26 10.44
C GLU A 14 10.72 1.86 9.66
N ILE A 15 9.56 2.02 10.30
CA ILE A 15 8.39 2.70 9.70
C ILE A 15 8.59 4.22 9.67
N LYS A 16 9.34 4.81 10.59
CA LYS A 16 9.72 6.24 10.57
C LYS A 16 10.51 6.64 9.32
N GLN A 17 11.21 5.70 8.67
CA GLN A 17 11.91 5.94 7.40
C GLN A 17 10.99 5.92 6.16
N ALA A 18 9.74 5.52 6.27
CA ALA A 18 8.76 5.72 5.20
C ALA A 18 8.50 7.22 5.08
N ARG A 19 9.20 7.88 4.14
CA ARG A 19 9.21 9.33 3.90
C ARG A 19 7.79 9.91 3.92
N TYR A 20 7.44 10.52 5.04
CA TYR A 20 6.21 11.31 5.16
C TYR A 20 6.29 12.52 4.21
N ILE A 21 5.13 12.98 3.76
CA ILE A 21 5.06 14.23 3.01
C ILE A 21 5.15 15.37 4.01
N THR A 22 6.18 16.20 3.93
CA THR A 22 6.34 17.40 4.77
C THR A 22 5.25 18.43 4.43
N LEU A 23 5.08 19.43 5.30
CA LEU A 23 4.15 20.53 5.02
C LEU A 23 4.61 21.34 3.79
N ASP A 24 5.91 21.59 3.67
CA ASP A 24 6.51 22.27 2.51
C ASP A 24 6.28 21.51 1.21
N GLU A 25 6.49 20.19 1.20
CA GLU A 25 6.19 19.35 0.03
C GLU A 25 4.69 19.36 -0.32
N GLN A 26 3.81 19.37 0.70
CA GLN A 26 2.36 19.47 0.46
C GLN A 26 1.99 20.82 -0.14
N ASN A 27 2.55 21.91 0.37
CA ASN A 27 2.30 23.27 -0.14
C ASN A 27 2.78 23.40 -1.59
N LYS A 28 3.99 22.91 -1.92
CA LYS A 28 4.48 22.87 -3.31
C LYS A 28 3.52 22.11 -4.25
N PHE A 29 2.90 21.06 -3.75
CA PHE A 29 1.92 20.31 -4.54
C PHE A 29 0.59 21.07 -4.68
N VAL A 30 0.16 21.76 -3.65
CA VAL A 30 -1.00 22.66 -3.67
C VAL A 30 -0.78 23.77 -4.70
N ASP A 31 0.36 24.46 -4.63
CA ASP A 31 0.74 25.51 -5.60
C ASP A 31 0.71 24.99 -7.05
N PHE A 32 1.20 23.76 -7.27
CA PHE A 32 1.12 23.13 -8.59
C PHE A 32 -0.34 22.96 -9.05
N LEU A 33 -1.23 22.49 -8.18
CA LEU A 33 -2.66 22.31 -8.51
C LEU A 33 -3.34 23.67 -8.78
N GLU A 34 -3.07 24.67 -7.97
CA GLU A 34 -3.64 26.03 -8.11
C GLU A 34 -3.17 26.72 -9.38
N ASN A 35 -1.89 26.56 -9.76
CA ASN A 35 -1.37 27.05 -11.04
C ASN A 35 -2.09 26.43 -12.25
N LEU A 36 -2.69 25.25 -12.09
CA LEU A 36 -3.57 24.63 -13.09
C LEU A 36 -5.04 25.07 -12.97
N GLY A 37 -5.38 25.95 -12.03
CA GLY A 37 -6.76 26.35 -11.76
C GLY A 37 -7.60 25.23 -11.14
N ILE A 38 -6.95 24.30 -10.45
CA ILE A 38 -7.62 23.21 -9.70
C ILE A 38 -7.79 23.66 -8.26
N GLN A 39 -9.04 23.81 -7.83
CA GLN A 39 -9.33 24.20 -6.44
C GLN A 39 -8.70 23.24 -5.43
N SER A 40 -7.95 23.81 -4.52
CA SER A 40 -7.18 23.10 -3.47
C SER A 40 -7.82 23.22 -2.09
N ASP A 41 -9.08 23.61 -1.99
CA ASP A 41 -9.79 23.90 -0.74
C ASP A 41 -9.38 22.94 0.39
N ARG A 42 -8.82 23.47 1.45
CA ARG A 42 -8.37 22.75 2.66
C ARG A 42 -7.19 21.80 2.47
N LEU A 43 -6.51 21.76 1.33
CA LEU A 43 -5.33 20.90 1.17
C LEU A 43 -4.08 21.50 1.79
N ASP A 44 -3.97 22.81 1.76
CA ASP A 44 -2.87 23.63 2.30
C ASP A 44 -2.68 23.43 3.82
N TRP A 45 -3.77 23.38 4.57
CA TRP A 45 -3.70 23.17 6.02
C TRP A 45 -3.74 21.69 6.45
N CYS A 46 -3.82 20.73 5.52
CA CYS A 46 -3.90 19.31 5.85
C CYS A 46 -2.68 18.86 6.66
N GLY A 47 -2.90 18.56 7.94
CA GLY A 47 -1.87 18.16 8.89
C GLY A 47 -1.03 19.32 9.42
N SER A 48 -1.46 20.57 9.26
CA SER A 48 -0.83 21.74 9.89
C SER A 48 -1.29 21.97 11.33
N GLU A 49 -2.52 21.56 11.65
CA GLU A 49 -3.03 21.61 13.02
C GLU A 49 -2.72 20.31 13.74
N TYR A 50 -2.25 20.42 14.98
CA TYR A 50 -2.01 19.25 15.83
C TYR A 50 -2.67 19.38 17.19
N GLU A 51 -2.90 18.22 17.79
CA GLU A 51 -3.39 18.04 19.16
C GLU A 51 -2.48 17.07 19.89
N LYS A 52 -2.05 17.42 21.11
CA LYS A 52 -1.26 16.54 21.97
C LYS A 52 -2.08 16.06 23.16
N TYR A 53 -1.97 14.80 23.44
CA TYR A 53 -2.67 14.09 24.50
C TYR A 53 -1.67 13.52 25.49
N LYS A 54 -1.96 13.67 26.80
CA LYS A 54 -1.18 13.05 27.88
C LYS A 54 -1.70 11.67 28.20
N CYS A 55 -0.83 10.82 28.75
CA CYS A 55 -1.27 9.59 29.39
C CYS A 55 -2.20 9.92 30.56
N SER A 56 -3.30 9.18 30.74
CA SER A 56 -4.28 9.40 31.81
C SER A 56 -3.72 9.18 33.22
N THR A 57 -2.59 8.46 33.34
CA THR A 57 -1.98 8.10 34.64
C THR A 57 -0.82 8.99 35.07
N GLY A 58 -0.29 9.87 34.22
CA GLY A 58 0.80 10.75 34.64
C GLY A 58 1.49 11.52 33.52
N SER A 59 2.14 12.61 33.92
CA SER A 59 2.83 13.54 33.00
C SER A 59 4.23 13.07 32.56
N GLN A 60 4.78 12.02 33.17
CA GLN A 60 6.12 11.50 32.83
C GLN A 60 6.08 10.44 31.73
N HIS A 61 4.87 10.01 31.33
CA HIS A 61 4.68 9.05 30.25
C HIS A 61 4.66 9.72 28.89
N SER A 62 4.84 8.89 27.86
CA SER A 62 4.79 9.30 26.47
C SER A 62 3.52 10.08 26.15
N THR A 63 3.65 11.09 25.32
CA THR A 63 2.51 11.87 24.79
C THR A 63 2.14 11.36 23.41
N LYS A 64 0.87 11.50 23.05
CA LYS A 64 0.36 11.22 21.71
C LYS A 64 0.11 12.52 20.98
N THR A 65 0.64 12.65 19.77
CA THR A 65 0.32 13.76 18.86
C THR A 65 -0.58 13.25 17.73
N THR A 66 -1.66 13.96 17.46
CA THR A 66 -2.53 13.73 16.30
C THR A 66 -2.56 14.97 15.42
N TYR A 67 -2.69 14.76 14.12
CA TYR A 67 -2.77 15.84 13.13
C TYR A 67 -4.14 15.86 12.48
N ARG A 68 -4.68 17.06 12.29
CA ARG A 68 -5.96 17.25 11.63
C ARG A 68 -5.80 17.06 10.13
N MET A 69 -6.36 15.98 9.61
CA MET A 69 -6.29 15.62 8.20
C MET A 69 -7.54 16.07 7.45
N CYS A 70 -7.40 16.54 6.20
CA CYS A 70 -8.53 16.98 5.39
C CYS A 70 -9.44 15.83 4.92
N GLY A 71 -8.98 14.58 4.99
CA GLY A 71 -9.73 13.39 4.59
C GLY A 71 -9.85 13.16 3.08
N ASN A 72 -9.42 14.11 2.24
CA ASN A 72 -9.56 14.05 0.80
C ASN A 72 -8.44 13.22 0.15
N ARG A 73 -8.59 11.91 0.14
CA ARG A 73 -7.57 10.96 -0.35
C ARG A 73 -7.34 11.04 -1.86
N GLY A 74 -8.30 11.52 -2.63
CA GLY A 74 -8.19 11.65 -4.09
C GLY A 74 -7.44 12.90 -4.54
N LYS A 75 -7.38 13.95 -3.69
CA LYS A 75 -6.74 15.23 -4.00
C LYS A 75 -5.56 15.57 -3.10
N CYS A 76 -5.49 15.02 -1.90
CA CYS A 76 -4.47 15.31 -0.91
C CYS A 76 -3.44 14.18 -0.85
N ALA A 77 -2.19 14.47 -1.18
CA ALA A 77 -1.10 13.50 -1.16
C ALA A 77 -0.83 12.96 0.25
N ARG A 78 -0.92 13.79 1.30
CA ARG A 78 -0.76 13.37 2.70
C ARG A 78 -1.85 12.38 3.12
N CYS A 79 -3.12 12.69 2.85
CA CYS A 79 -4.24 11.78 3.17
C CYS A 79 -4.18 10.47 2.38
N SER A 80 -3.74 10.52 1.12
CA SER A 80 -3.54 9.35 0.28
C SER A 80 -2.48 8.44 0.87
N MET A 81 -1.31 8.98 1.20
CA MET A 81 -0.20 8.22 1.77
C MET A 81 -0.54 7.65 3.16
N ALA A 82 -1.17 8.44 4.03
CA ALA A 82 -1.63 7.97 5.34
C ALA A 82 -2.60 6.78 5.20
N TYR A 83 -3.53 6.86 4.24
CA TYR A 83 -4.44 5.75 3.94
C TYR A 83 -3.69 4.50 3.46
N ALA A 84 -2.78 4.64 2.51
CA ALA A 84 -2.02 3.51 1.98
C ALA A 84 -1.19 2.83 3.08
N THR A 85 -0.56 3.63 3.96
CA THR A 85 0.20 3.13 5.12
C THR A 85 -0.69 2.39 6.11
N SER A 86 -1.82 2.97 6.51
CA SER A 86 -2.77 2.33 7.42
C SER A 86 -3.30 1.00 6.86
N LYS A 87 -3.70 0.97 5.58
CA LYS A 87 -4.20 -0.25 4.93
C LYS A 87 -3.13 -1.32 4.79
N SER A 88 -1.90 -0.93 4.51
CA SER A 88 -0.77 -1.87 4.44
C SER A 88 -0.49 -2.49 5.79
N ASN A 89 -0.51 -1.69 6.87
CA ASN A 89 -0.32 -2.20 8.22
C ASN A 89 -1.48 -3.12 8.65
N GLU A 90 -2.75 -2.76 8.38
CA GLU A 90 -3.91 -3.63 8.63
C GLU A 90 -3.73 -4.99 7.93
N THR A 91 -3.32 -4.99 6.66
CA THR A 91 -3.12 -6.20 5.86
C THR A 91 -1.92 -7.03 6.36
N TYR A 92 -0.81 -6.36 6.69
CA TYR A 92 0.34 -7.02 7.30
C TYR A 92 -0.05 -7.72 8.60
N GLN A 93 -0.76 -7.05 9.52
CA GLN A 93 -1.22 -7.64 10.77
C GLN A 93 -2.20 -8.79 10.55
N TYR A 94 -3.04 -8.70 9.53
CA TYR A 94 -3.94 -9.78 9.15
C TYR A 94 -3.17 -11.04 8.70
N LEU A 95 -2.17 -10.87 7.84
CA LEU A 95 -1.32 -11.97 7.38
C LEU A 95 -0.49 -12.55 8.52
N LYS A 96 0.09 -11.68 9.35
CA LYS A 96 0.90 -12.10 10.49
C LYS A 96 0.07 -12.92 11.49
N ARG A 97 -0.98 -12.35 12.04
CA ARG A 97 -1.74 -12.95 13.15
C ARG A 97 -2.54 -14.18 12.74
N ASN A 98 -3.13 -14.17 11.54
CA ASN A 98 -4.01 -15.25 11.10
C ASN A 98 -3.27 -16.38 10.37
N ILE A 99 -2.10 -16.11 9.79
CA ILE A 99 -1.38 -17.10 8.98
C ILE A 99 0.02 -17.30 9.53
N SER A 100 0.88 -16.27 9.49
CA SER A 100 2.31 -16.39 9.76
C SER A 100 2.61 -16.91 11.18
N ASP A 101 1.87 -16.46 12.19
CA ASP A 101 2.01 -16.90 13.58
C ASP A 101 1.37 -18.28 13.86
N ARG A 102 0.81 -18.94 12.82
CA ARG A 102 0.04 -20.19 12.93
C ARG A 102 0.57 -21.33 12.09
N VAL A 103 1.44 -21.03 11.14
CA VAL A 103 2.12 -22.04 10.33
C VAL A 103 3.52 -22.30 10.90
N ASP A 104 4.05 -23.48 10.68
CA ASP A 104 5.39 -23.92 11.17
C ASP A 104 6.52 -23.55 10.21
N PHE A 105 6.23 -22.76 9.18
CA PHE A 105 7.20 -22.31 8.20
C PHE A 105 7.24 -20.77 8.10
N ASP A 106 8.32 -20.25 7.52
CA ASP A 106 8.47 -18.83 7.26
C ASP A 106 7.53 -18.38 6.12
N LEU A 107 6.47 -17.65 6.47
CA LEU A 107 5.56 -17.08 5.49
C LEU A 107 6.27 -15.99 4.69
N LYS A 108 6.44 -16.21 3.40
CA LYS A 108 7.05 -15.27 2.46
C LYS A 108 6.00 -14.62 1.59
N MET A 109 6.19 -13.35 1.32
CA MET A 109 5.42 -12.57 0.38
C MET A 109 6.30 -12.18 -0.81
N ASN A 110 5.85 -12.51 -2.03
CA ASN A 110 6.55 -12.17 -3.26
C ASN A 110 5.69 -11.19 -4.07
N GLN A 111 6.29 -10.07 -4.48
CA GLN A 111 5.66 -9.13 -5.37
C GLN A 111 6.05 -9.44 -6.82
N PHE A 112 5.07 -9.42 -7.70
CA PHE A 112 5.25 -9.39 -9.15
C PHE A 112 4.61 -8.14 -9.72
N VAL A 113 5.28 -7.52 -10.70
CA VAL A 113 4.68 -6.48 -11.52
C VAL A 113 4.59 -7.00 -12.95
N LEU A 114 3.37 -7.31 -13.39
CA LEU A 114 3.09 -7.76 -14.75
C LEU A 114 2.66 -6.57 -15.60
N THR A 115 3.37 -6.32 -16.68
CA THR A 115 3.09 -5.22 -17.61
C THR A 115 2.73 -5.74 -19.00
N LEU A 116 2.09 -4.89 -19.79
CA LEU A 116 1.81 -5.12 -21.20
C LEU A 116 2.79 -4.32 -22.06
N PRO A 117 3.17 -4.82 -23.26
CA PRO A 117 3.86 -4.01 -24.24
C PRO A 117 2.98 -2.85 -24.73
N GLU A 118 3.61 -1.80 -25.25
CA GLU A 118 2.93 -0.55 -25.64
C GLU A 118 1.79 -0.78 -26.64
N SER A 119 1.98 -1.69 -27.61
CA SER A 119 0.96 -2.07 -28.59
C SER A 119 -0.34 -2.64 -27.98
N LEU A 120 -0.31 -3.05 -26.70
CA LEU A 120 -1.44 -3.66 -25.98
C LEU A 120 -1.95 -2.80 -24.82
N HIS A 121 -1.56 -1.52 -24.74
CA HIS A 121 -1.99 -0.65 -23.65
C HIS A 121 -3.52 -0.43 -23.61
N GLU A 122 -4.21 -0.58 -24.74
CA GLU A 122 -5.66 -0.48 -24.83
C GLU A 122 -6.42 -1.81 -24.61
N LEU A 123 -5.68 -2.87 -24.25
CA LEU A 123 -6.30 -4.19 -24.02
C LEU A 123 -7.37 -4.11 -22.93
N ASP A 124 -8.49 -4.81 -23.16
CA ASP A 124 -9.58 -4.87 -22.17
C ASP A 124 -9.10 -5.44 -20.83
N LYS A 125 -9.49 -4.80 -19.75
CA LYS A 125 -9.10 -5.17 -18.37
C LYS A 125 -9.52 -6.59 -17.98
N LYS A 126 -10.64 -7.10 -18.55
CA LYS A 126 -11.10 -8.47 -18.26
C LYS A 126 -10.18 -9.49 -18.92
N VAL A 127 -9.74 -9.23 -20.16
CA VAL A 127 -8.75 -10.06 -20.86
C VAL A 127 -7.44 -10.06 -20.08
N PHE A 128 -6.93 -8.90 -19.68
CA PHE A 128 -5.74 -8.80 -18.85
C PHE A 128 -5.87 -9.56 -17.52
N SER A 129 -7.00 -9.44 -16.84
CA SER A 129 -7.27 -10.19 -15.61
C SER A 129 -7.32 -11.72 -15.81
N LYS A 130 -7.80 -12.19 -16.98
CA LYS A 130 -7.77 -13.61 -17.36
C LYS A 130 -6.34 -14.10 -17.58
N MET A 131 -5.50 -13.31 -18.26
CA MET A 131 -4.09 -13.62 -18.48
C MET A 131 -3.32 -13.72 -17.16
N ILE A 132 -3.58 -12.80 -16.20
CA ILE A 132 -3.01 -12.87 -14.85
C ILE A 132 -3.38 -14.20 -14.18
N LYS A 133 -4.65 -14.62 -14.27
CA LYS A 133 -5.08 -15.91 -13.70
C LYS A 133 -4.35 -17.10 -14.32
N GLN A 134 -4.15 -17.10 -15.64
CA GLN A 134 -3.37 -18.14 -16.33
C GLN A 134 -1.93 -18.15 -15.84
N PHE A 135 -1.29 -16.98 -15.68
CA PHE A 135 0.06 -16.87 -15.14
C PHE A 135 0.15 -17.45 -13.71
N MET A 136 -0.82 -17.16 -12.83
CA MET A 136 -0.84 -17.74 -11.49
C MET A 136 -0.96 -19.28 -11.49
N ILE A 137 -1.75 -19.82 -12.40
CA ILE A 137 -1.91 -21.27 -12.57
C ILE A 137 -0.61 -21.90 -13.04
N GLU A 138 0.05 -21.31 -14.05
CA GLU A 138 1.29 -21.81 -14.65
C GLU A 138 2.43 -21.88 -13.63
N PHE A 139 2.48 -20.94 -12.69
CA PHE A 139 3.45 -20.92 -11.59
C PHE A 139 2.95 -21.55 -10.29
N ASN A 140 1.80 -22.24 -10.35
CA ASN A 140 1.22 -22.93 -9.20
C ASN A 140 1.02 -22.02 -7.96
N ILE A 141 0.66 -20.73 -8.19
CA ILE A 141 0.46 -19.74 -7.14
C ILE A 141 -0.97 -19.82 -6.64
N HIS A 142 -1.15 -20.28 -5.40
CA HIS A 142 -2.45 -20.62 -4.82
C HIS A 142 -3.07 -19.49 -3.99
N ALA A 143 -2.27 -18.58 -3.45
CA ALA A 143 -2.70 -17.53 -2.53
C ALA A 143 -2.07 -16.20 -2.89
N TYR A 144 -2.86 -15.17 -3.22
CA TYR A 144 -2.32 -13.89 -3.62
C TYR A 144 -3.33 -12.74 -3.48
N LEU A 145 -2.80 -11.51 -3.40
CA LEU A 145 -3.54 -10.26 -3.58
C LEU A 145 -3.15 -9.67 -4.93
N LYS A 146 -4.09 -9.04 -5.62
CA LYS A 146 -3.81 -8.31 -6.85
C LYS A 146 -4.50 -6.95 -6.89
N VAL A 147 -3.85 -6.00 -7.55
CA VAL A 147 -4.45 -4.75 -8.03
C VAL A 147 -4.04 -4.52 -9.47
N ILE A 148 -4.99 -4.15 -10.32
CA ILE A 148 -4.72 -3.74 -11.69
C ILE A 148 -4.79 -2.21 -11.73
N GLN A 149 -3.66 -1.59 -12.00
CA GLN A 149 -3.51 -0.14 -12.14
C GLN A 149 -3.48 0.25 -13.61
N THR A 150 -3.83 1.50 -13.91
CA THR A 150 -3.92 2.04 -15.27
C THR A 150 -2.93 3.19 -15.51
N ARG A 151 -2.06 3.48 -14.53
CA ARG A 151 -1.11 4.59 -14.61
C ARG A 151 0.31 4.13 -14.30
N HIS A 152 1.26 4.65 -15.05
CA HIS A 152 2.68 4.41 -14.79
C HIS A 152 3.17 5.30 -13.64
N SER A 153 3.96 4.74 -12.73
CA SER A 153 4.44 5.49 -11.56
C SER A 153 5.45 6.58 -11.89
N SER A 154 6.22 6.42 -12.96
CA SER A 154 7.21 7.43 -13.40
C SER A 154 6.60 8.52 -14.28
N ASP A 155 5.46 8.25 -14.92
CA ASP A 155 4.69 9.24 -15.70
C ASP A 155 3.17 8.97 -15.57
N PRO A 156 2.55 9.40 -14.46
CA PRO A 156 1.15 9.12 -14.18
C PRO A 156 0.15 9.86 -15.09
N LEU A 157 0.62 10.83 -15.89
CA LEU A 157 -0.19 11.57 -16.88
C LEU A 157 0.03 11.11 -18.32
N ALA A 158 0.89 10.11 -18.53
CA ALA A 158 1.03 9.45 -19.82
C ALA A 158 -0.24 8.69 -20.22
N LYS A 159 -0.27 8.19 -21.46
CA LYS A 159 -1.37 7.33 -21.94
C LYS A 159 -1.59 6.16 -20.96
N PRO A 160 -2.84 5.94 -20.49
CA PRO A 160 -3.12 4.85 -19.57
C PRO A 160 -2.82 3.48 -20.17
N TYR A 161 -2.26 2.57 -19.35
CA TYR A 161 -2.12 1.17 -19.70
C TYR A 161 -2.27 0.27 -18.47
N HIS A 162 -2.73 -0.96 -18.69
CA HIS A 162 -2.90 -1.88 -17.60
C HIS A 162 -1.58 -2.53 -17.18
N HIS A 163 -1.31 -2.47 -15.88
CA HIS A 163 -0.30 -3.28 -15.23
C HIS A 163 -0.82 -3.80 -13.88
N ALA A 164 -0.30 -4.92 -13.43
CA ALA A 164 -0.77 -5.55 -12.21
C ALA A 164 0.35 -5.66 -11.18
N HIS A 165 0.07 -5.18 -9.97
CA HIS A 165 0.85 -5.55 -8.79
C HIS A 165 0.19 -6.76 -8.14
N ILE A 166 0.95 -7.81 -7.96
CA ILE A 166 0.50 -9.07 -7.37
C ILE A 166 1.41 -9.39 -6.20
N LEU A 167 0.82 -9.67 -5.05
CA LEU A 167 1.53 -10.14 -3.87
C LEU A 167 1.12 -11.59 -3.63
N SER A 168 1.98 -12.55 -3.95
CA SER A 168 1.76 -13.97 -3.71
C SER A 168 2.31 -14.39 -2.35
N LEU A 169 1.68 -15.39 -1.76
CA LEU A 169 2.10 -16.00 -0.50
C LEU A 169 2.57 -17.44 -0.76
N ASN A 170 3.64 -17.87 -0.08
CA ASN A 170 4.30 -19.15 -0.32
C ASN A 170 3.59 -20.35 0.36
N PHE A 171 2.29 -20.48 0.14
CA PHE A 171 1.56 -21.64 0.64
C PHE A 171 0.49 -22.16 -0.33
N LYS A 172 0.16 -23.42 -0.20
CA LYS A 172 -0.91 -24.12 -0.91
C LYS A 172 -1.79 -24.87 0.06
N GLU A 173 -2.93 -25.37 -0.43
CA GLU A 173 -3.73 -26.39 0.23
C GLU A 173 -3.30 -27.76 -0.26
N GLU A 174 -3.00 -28.65 0.68
CA GLU A 174 -2.77 -30.08 0.40
C GLU A 174 -3.34 -30.91 1.54
N ASN A 175 -4.15 -31.90 1.21
CA ASN A 175 -4.80 -32.78 2.19
C ASN A 175 -5.55 -32.04 3.33
N ASN A 176 -6.28 -30.98 2.99
CA ASN A 176 -6.97 -30.06 3.93
C ASN A 176 -6.05 -29.40 4.97
N ARG A 177 -4.79 -29.22 4.64
CA ARG A 177 -3.79 -28.49 5.46
C ARG A 177 -3.14 -27.41 4.64
N ILE A 178 -2.56 -26.44 5.32
CA ILE A 178 -1.70 -25.45 4.72
C ILE A 178 -0.29 -26.01 4.67
N GLU A 179 0.26 -26.08 3.47
CA GLU A 179 1.63 -26.52 3.25
C GLU A 179 2.45 -25.42 2.58
N ARG A 180 3.73 -25.39 2.91
CA ARG A 180 4.69 -24.48 2.31
C ARG A 180 4.87 -24.82 0.83
N CYS A 181 4.88 -23.79 -0.01
CA CYS A 181 5.34 -23.87 -1.38
C CYS A 181 6.70 -23.14 -1.47
N ASP A 182 7.75 -23.85 -1.85
CA ASP A 182 9.01 -23.19 -2.20
C ASP A 182 8.94 -22.71 -3.64
N TYR A 183 8.59 -21.44 -3.80
CA TYR A 183 8.64 -20.80 -5.09
C TYR A 183 10.06 -20.32 -5.38
N PHE A 184 10.74 -21.00 -6.29
CA PHE A 184 11.86 -20.39 -6.97
C PHE A 184 11.35 -19.76 -8.27
N PHE A 185 11.35 -18.43 -8.30
CA PHE A 185 10.92 -17.69 -9.48
C PHE A 185 12.13 -17.30 -10.33
N ASP A 186 12.44 -18.14 -11.31
CA ASP A 186 13.34 -17.75 -12.40
C ASP A 186 12.67 -16.63 -13.22
N THR A 187 13.20 -15.43 -13.11
CA THR A 187 12.66 -14.24 -13.78
C THR A 187 12.62 -14.39 -15.29
N ASN A 188 13.58 -15.09 -15.91
CA ASN A 188 13.60 -15.31 -17.35
C ASN A 188 12.49 -16.28 -17.78
N LYS A 189 12.30 -17.36 -17.02
CA LYS A 189 11.18 -18.28 -17.23
C LYS A 189 9.84 -17.54 -17.06
N MET A 190 9.73 -16.70 -16.04
CA MET A 190 8.50 -15.92 -15.82
C MET A 190 8.21 -14.97 -16.98
N ARG A 191 9.22 -14.27 -17.51
CA ARG A 191 9.08 -13.40 -18.69
C ARG A 191 8.66 -14.18 -19.92
N SER A 192 9.27 -15.33 -20.19
CA SER A 192 8.94 -16.19 -21.33
C SER A 192 7.50 -16.68 -21.24
N VAL A 193 7.08 -17.19 -20.07
CA VAL A 193 5.71 -17.66 -19.84
C VAL A 193 4.72 -16.49 -19.98
N TRP A 194 5.02 -15.33 -19.42
CA TRP A 194 4.17 -14.15 -19.52
C TRP A 194 3.99 -13.70 -20.98
N LYS A 195 5.09 -13.67 -21.76
CA LYS A 195 5.07 -13.41 -23.20
C LYS A 195 4.15 -14.40 -23.92
N THR A 196 4.33 -15.70 -23.72
CA THR A 196 3.50 -16.75 -24.34
C THR A 196 2.01 -16.59 -24.00
N ILE A 197 1.68 -16.25 -22.75
CA ILE A 197 0.31 -16.00 -22.33
C ILE A 197 -0.29 -14.81 -23.08
N ILE A 198 0.46 -13.71 -23.20
CA ILE A 198 0.00 -12.53 -23.94
C ILE A 198 -0.26 -12.90 -25.41
N GLU A 199 0.72 -13.49 -26.08
CA GLU A 199 0.62 -13.87 -27.50
C GLU A 199 -0.58 -14.79 -27.76
N LYS A 200 -0.77 -15.79 -26.90
CA LYS A 200 -1.90 -16.74 -27.01
C LYS A 200 -3.28 -16.06 -26.82
N ASN A 201 -3.39 -15.07 -25.96
CA ASN A 201 -4.68 -14.40 -25.68
C ASN A 201 -4.98 -13.23 -26.62
N THR A 202 -3.98 -12.67 -27.28
CA THR A 202 -4.13 -11.50 -28.16
C THR A 202 -3.95 -11.81 -29.63
N GLY A 203 -3.29 -12.92 -29.98
CA GLY A 203 -2.87 -13.23 -31.34
C GLY A 203 -1.73 -12.35 -31.87
N ILE A 204 -1.13 -11.50 -31.03
CA ILE A 204 -0.08 -10.55 -31.40
C ILE A 204 1.27 -11.12 -30.97
N SER A 205 2.19 -11.29 -31.90
CA SER A 205 3.59 -11.66 -31.60
C SER A 205 4.30 -10.49 -30.95
N ILE A 206 5.02 -10.77 -29.87
CA ILE A 206 5.77 -9.74 -29.11
C ILE A 206 7.26 -9.84 -29.46
N GLU A 207 7.80 -8.77 -30.01
CA GLU A 207 9.23 -8.66 -30.20
C GLU A 207 9.93 -8.28 -28.89
N GLY A 208 11.05 -8.92 -28.57
CA GLY A 208 11.83 -8.67 -27.37
C GLY A 208 11.24 -9.24 -26.06
N ASN A 209 11.71 -8.70 -24.95
CA ASN A 209 11.35 -9.15 -23.61
C ASN A 209 10.21 -8.31 -23.01
N VAL A 210 9.29 -8.98 -22.32
CA VAL A 210 8.30 -8.30 -21.48
C VAL A 210 8.92 -7.89 -20.14
N ASN A 211 8.54 -6.72 -19.65
CA ASN A 211 9.00 -6.25 -18.35
C ASN A 211 8.25 -7.00 -17.24
N LEU A 212 9.05 -7.59 -16.35
CA LEU A 212 8.56 -8.25 -15.15
C LEU A 212 9.55 -7.96 -14.02
N HIS A 213 9.04 -7.44 -12.93
CA HIS A 213 9.81 -7.16 -11.72
C HIS A 213 9.35 -8.09 -10.60
N THR A 214 10.31 -8.58 -9.81
CA THR A 214 10.02 -9.45 -8.66
C THR A 214 10.77 -8.97 -7.43
N GLU A 215 10.11 -9.02 -6.28
CA GLU A 215 10.69 -8.72 -4.98
C GLU A 215 10.04 -9.61 -3.92
N TYR A 216 10.78 -10.03 -2.89
CA TYR A 216 10.24 -10.87 -1.83
C TYR A 216 10.65 -10.37 -0.43
N CYS A 217 9.86 -10.73 0.57
CA CYS A 217 10.16 -10.51 1.98
C CYS A 217 9.58 -11.62 2.87
N SER A 218 10.16 -11.79 4.05
CA SER A 218 9.61 -12.62 5.13
C SER A 218 8.61 -11.82 5.95
N VAL A 219 7.38 -12.35 6.13
CA VAL A 219 6.34 -11.69 6.93
C VAL A 219 6.75 -11.59 8.40
N ASN A 220 7.47 -12.59 8.93
CA ASN A 220 7.90 -12.58 10.32
C ASN A 220 9.12 -11.70 10.58
N LYS A 221 10.06 -11.64 9.63
CA LYS A 221 11.39 -11.04 9.85
C LYS A 221 11.52 -9.63 9.30
N GLU A 222 10.73 -9.25 8.27
CA GLU A 222 10.93 -8.04 7.49
C GLU A 222 9.66 -7.18 7.43
N LYS A 223 9.09 -6.83 8.61
CA LYS A 223 7.85 -6.05 8.72
C LYS A 223 7.85 -4.80 7.83
N GLY A 224 8.90 -3.98 7.92
CA GLY A 224 9.01 -2.73 7.15
C GLY A 224 8.93 -2.97 5.64
N ARG A 225 9.66 -3.99 5.15
CA ARG A 225 9.65 -4.37 3.73
C ARG A 225 8.29 -4.91 3.29
N CYS A 226 7.64 -5.74 4.10
CA CYS A 226 6.29 -6.22 3.82
C CYS A 226 5.28 -5.06 3.69
N ILE A 227 5.31 -4.11 4.64
CA ILE A 227 4.45 -2.92 4.58
C ILE A 227 4.78 -2.08 3.34
N HIS A 228 6.06 -1.93 2.98
CA HIS A 228 6.47 -1.23 1.77
C HIS A 228 5.87 -1.87 0.51
N LEU A 229 5.97 -3.18 0.36
CA LEU A 229 5.38 -3.90 -0.79
C LEU A 229 3.85 -3.75 -0.82
N LEU A 230 3.20 -3.84 0.34
CA LEU A 230 1.75 -3.66 0.45
C LEU A 230 1.31 -2.24 0.07
N LYS A 231 2.12 -1.21 0.29
CA LYS A 231 1.79 0.18 -0.11
C LYS A 231 1.58 0.31 -1.62
N TYR A 232 2.32 -0.42 -2.46
CA TYR A 232 2.11 -0.41 -3.92
C TYR A 232 0.70 -0.87 -4.31
N VAL A 233 0.10 -1.75 -3.50
CA VAL A 233 -1.26 -2.26 -3.74
C VAL A 233 -2.32 -1.27 -3.28
N TYR A 234 -2.03 -0.45 -2.26
CA TYR A 234 -3.02 0.44 -1.63
C TYR A 234 -2.89 1.92 -2.01
N ARG A 235 -1.85 2.32 -2.72
CA ARG A 235 -1.64 3.73 -3.07
C ARG A 235 -2.62 4.23 -4.11
N TYR A 236 -2.83 5.54 -4.09
CA TYR A 236 -3.60 6.26 -5.11
C TYR A 236 -2.68 6.72 -6.24
N PRO A 237 -3.19 6.86 -7.48
CA PRO A 237 -2.43 7.43 -8.60
C PRO A 237 -1.86 8.82 -8.33
N LEU A 238 -2.54 9.60 -7.48
CA LEU A 238 -2.10 10.93 -7.05
C LEU A 238 -0.74 10.92 -6.35
N GLU A 239 -0.39 9.86 -5.63
CA GLU A 239 0.92 9.74 -4.97
C GLU A 239 2.07 9.69 -5.98
N ASP A 240 1.83 9.12 -7.15
CA ASP A 240 2.83 9.10 -8.22
C ASP A 240 2.99 10.48 -8.85
N LEU A 241 1.89 11.20 -9.08
CA LEU A 241 1.92 12.60 -9.54
C LEU A 241 2.69 13.50 -8.56
N PHE A 242 2.39 13.35 -7.26
CA PHE A 242 3.11 14.08 -6.21
C PHE A 242 4.61 13.79 -6.26
N LYS A 243 5.02 12.52 -6.36
CA LYS A 243 6.44 12.13 -6.42
C LYS A 243 7.16 12.75 -7.62
N VAL A 244 6.57 12.67 -8.80
CA VAL A 244 7.21 13.19 -10.01
C VAL A 244 7.24 14.71 -10.07
N GLN A 245 6.28 15.39 -9.43
CA GLN A 245 6.18 16.84 -9.44
C GLN A 245 6.95 17.53 -8.32
N VAL A 246 6.99 16.91 -7.13
CA VAL A 246 7.55 17.56 -5.93
C VAL A 246 8.89 16.96 -5.52
N ARG A 247 9.04 15.62 -5.59
CA ARG A 247 10.22 14.90 -5.08
C ARG A 247 11.30 14.63 -6.11
N ASN A 248 10.98 14.70 -7.39
CA ASN A 248 12.01 14.56 -8.42
C ASN A 248 12.91 15.81 -8.41
N LYS A 249 14.22 15.61 -8.67
CA LYS A 249 15.18 16.72 -8.79
C LYS A 249 14.77 17.74 -9.85
N THR A 250 14.19 17.26 -10.95
CA THR A 250 13.57 18.07 -12.01
C THR A 250 12.11 17.67 -12.08
N PRO A 251 11.16 18.58 -11.79
CA PRO A 251 9.74 18.30 -11.96
C PRO A 251 9.42 17.90 -13.39
N LEU A 252 8.65 16.81 -13.55
CA LEU A 252 8.31 16.30 -14.88
C LEU A 252 7.33 17.23 -15.62
N TYR A 253 6.44 17.87 -14.86
CA TYR A 253 5.39 18.74 -15.41
C TYR A 253 5.64 20.18 -15.01
N TYR A 254 6.19 20.96 -15.95
CA TYR A 254 6.38 22.39 -15.76
C TYR A 254 5.16 23.12 -16.32
N VAL A 255 4.50 23.92 -15.50
CA VAL A 255 3.33 24.68 -15.89
C VAL A 255 3.76 26.04 -16.45
N GLN A 256 3.85 26.14 -17.78
CA GLN A 256 3.85 27.45 -18.46
C GLN A 256 2.40 27.84 -18.76
N LYS A 257 2.04 29.09 -18.54
CA LYS A 257 0.66 29.61 -18.74
C LYS A 257 0.03 29.24 -20.07
N SER A 258 0.81 29.10 -21.15
CA SER A 258 0.36 28.76 -22.49
C SER A 258 -0.02 27.28 -22.72
N HIS A 259 0.35 26.37 -21.82
CA HIS A 259 0.14 24.91 -21.97
C HIS A 259 -0.74 24.29 -20.87
N SER A 260 -1.37 25.13 -20.05
CA SER A 260 -2.06 24.68 -18.83
C SER A 260 -3.33 23.85 -19.05
N ASN A 261 -4.08 24.10 -20.14
CA ASN A 261 -5.41 23.47 -20.32
C ASN A 261 -5.33 21.96 -20.50
N GLY A 262 -4.49 21.45 -21.40
CA GLY A 262 -4.34 20.00 -21.60
C GLY A 262 -3.75 19.29 -20.40
N LEU A 263 -2.82 19.91 -19.66
CA LEU A 263 -2.26 19.37 -18.44
C LEU A 263 -3.29 19.36 -17.31
N ARG A 264 -4.07 20.44 -17.19
CA ARG A 264 -5.19 20.55 -16.24
C ARG A 264 -6.17 19.38 -16.38
N ASP A 265 -6.62 19.10 -17.61
CA ASP A 265 -7.61 18.06 -17.85
C ASP A 265 -7.06 16.66 -17.53
N LYS A 266 -5.80 16.40 -17.83
CA LYS A 266 -5.12 15.16 -17.46
C LYS A 266 -5.03 15.01 -15.93
N VAL A 267 -4.66 16.06 -15.20
CA VAL A 267 -4.60 16.05 -13.73
C VAL A 267 -5.98 15.87 -13.13
N LEU A 268 -7.01 16.56 -13.64
CA LEU A 268 -8.40 16.38 -13.20
C LEU A 268 -8.89 14.96 -13.43
N SER A 269 -8.60 14.37 -14.59
CA SER A 269 -8.93 12.96 -14.88
C SER A 269 -8.28 12.02 -13.87
N LEU A 270 -7.00 12.25 -13.54
CA LEU A 270 -6.28 11.44 -12.55
C LEU A 270 -6.85 11.59 -11.13
N ILE A 271 -7.20 12.81 -10.72
CA ILE A 271 -7.82 13.10 -9.41
C ILE A 271 -9.20 12.43 -9.27
N GLN A 272 -9.96 12.36 -10.37
CA GLN A 272 -11.28 11.73 -10.41
C GLN A 272 -11.20 10.21 -10.53
N GLU A 273 -10.03 9.67 -10.86
CA GLU A 273 -9.85 8.23 -11.00
C GLU A 273 -10.04 7.54 -9.65
N LYS A 274 -11.00 6.61 -9.61
CA LYS A 274 -11.20 5.80 -8.42
C LYS A 274 -10.02 4.87 -8.21
N LYS A 275 -9.56 4.78 -6.96
CA LYS A 275 -8.54 3.79 -6.59
C LYS A 275 -8.99 2.40 -7.06
N PRO A 276 -8.13 1.66 -7.79
CA PRO A 276 -8.44 0.30 -8.19
C PRO A 276 -8.66 -0.61 -6.97
N PRO A 277 -9.66 -1.49 -7.00
CA PRO A 277 -9.93 -2.40 -5.89
C PRO A 277 -8.79 -3.42 -5.73
N VAL A 278 -8.37 -3.63 -4.51
CA VAL A 278 -7.52 -4.76 -4.14
C VAL A 278 -8.36 -6.01 -4.08
N THR A 279 -7.97 -7.03 -4.80
CA THR A 279 -8.68 -8.31 -4.88
C THR A 279 -7.86 -9.40 -4.20
N TRP A 280 -8.43 -10.04 -3.21
CA TRP A 280 -7.91 -11.26 -2.60
C TRP A 280 -8.29 -12.46 -3.47
N CYS A 281 -7.32 -13.30 -3.82
CA CYS A 281 -7.47 -14.35 -4.82
C CYS A 281 -6.96 -15.71 -4.30
N GLY A 282 -7.38 -16.79 -4.99
CA GLY A 282 -7.01 -18.15 -4.62
C GLY A 282 -7.52 -18.50 -3.21
N LEU A 283 -6.68 -19.08 -2.39
CA LEU A 283 -6.99 -19.41 -1.00
C LEU A 283 -7.30 -18.19 -0.13
N MET A 284 -6.82 -17.02 -0.53
CA MET A 284 -7.12 -15.76 0.16
C MET A 284 -8.47 -15.15 -0.23
N ALA A 285 -9.19 -15.68 -1.23
CA ALA A 285 -10.47 -15.14 -1.65
C ALA A 285 -11.50 -15.18 -0.51
N PRO A 286 -12.39 -14.17 -0.38
CA PRO A 286 -13.40 -14.14 0.68
C PRO A 286 -14.28 -15.40 0.72
N THR A 287 -14.56 -15.99 -0.42
CA THR A 287 -15.33 -17.26 -0.55
C THR A 287 -14.60 -18.48 0.02
N LYS A 288 -13.26 -18.41 0.11
CA LYS A 288 -12.40 -19.48 0.65
C LYS A 288 -11.97 -19.23 2.10
N GLN A 289 -12.31 -18.09 2.68
CA GLN A 289 -11.86 -17.68 4.01
C GLN A 289 -12.23 -18.69 5.10
N LYS A 290 -13.45 -19.27 5.08
CA LYS A 290 -13.86 -20.30 6.03
C LYS A 290 -13.04 -21.58 5.91
N GLN A 291 -12.70 -21.97 4.67
CA GLN A 291 -11.84 -23.11 4.38
C GLN A 291 -10.43 -22.86 4.91
N LEU A 292 -9.84 -21.72 4.58
CA LEU A 292 -8.52 -21.31 5.06
C LEU A 292 -8.46 -21.26 6.60
N GLN A 293 -9.48 -20.69 7.23
CA GLN A 293 -9.63 -20.66 8.68
C GLN A 293 -9.64 -22.08 9.27
N LYS A 294 -10.41 -23.01 8.70
CA LYS A 294 -10.49 -24.40 9.17
C LYS A 294 -9.14 -25.13 9.07
N MET A 295 -8.36 -24.85 8.02
CA MET A 295 -7.05 -25.48 7.82
C MET A 295 -5.96 -24.98 8.78
N ILE A 296 -6.10 -23.72 9.27
CA ILE A 296 -5.13 -23.07 10.16
C ILE A 296 -5.55 -23.17 11.63
N SER A 297 -6.83 -23.40 11.93
CA SER A 297 -7.37 -23.37 13.29
C SER A 297 -6.79 -24.51 14.14
N ASP A 298 -5.89 -24.15 15.06
CA ASP A 298 -5.66 -24.93 16.27
C ASP A 298 -6.85 -24.79 17.23
N ILE A 299 -7.06 -25.78 18.07
CA ILE A 299 -8.12 -25.77 19.08
C ILE A 299 -7.98 -24.53 19.94
N GLY A 300 -8.98 -23.63 19.88
CA GLY A 300 -9.05 -22.41 20.69
C GLY A 300 -8.59 -21.11 20.04
N TYR A 301 -8.08 -21.16 18.80
CA TYR A 301 -7.71 -19.93 18.09
C TYR A 301 -8.91 -19.25 17.42
N ARG A 302 -9.07 -17.95 17.65
CA ARG A 302 -10.09 -17.14 17.00
C ARG A 302 -9.48 -16.36 15.83
N TRP A 303 -9.97 -16.62 14.61
CA TRP A 303 -9.64 -15.85 13.42
C TRP A 303 -10.08 -14.40 13.56
N GLN A 304 -9.19 -13.46 13.29
CA GLN A 304 -9.48 -12.03 13.36
C GLN A 304 -9.83 -11.48 11.98
N SER A 305 -10.99 -10.83 11.85
CA SER A 305 -11.34 -10.09 10.64
C SER A 305 -10.48 -8.83 10.48
N LEU A 306 -10.37 -8.30 9.27
CA LEU A 306 -9.70 -7.01 9.04
C LEU A 306 -10.32 -5.87 9.86
N LYS A 307 -11.63 -5.92 10.15
CA LYS A 307 -12.32 -4.94 11.00
C LYS A 307 -11.85 -5.04 12.45
N GLU A 308 -11.76 -6.24 13.00
CA GLU A 308 -11.27 -6.46 14.37
C GLU A 308 -9.82 -6.03 14.52
N ILE A 309 -8.96 -6.39 13.55
CA ILE A 309 -7.55 -5.96 13.52
C ILE A 309 -7.44 -4.44 13.47
N ARG A 310 -8.23 -3.77 12.62
CA ARG A 310 -8.27 -2.31 12.57
C ARG A 310 -8.66 -1.71 13.91
N ASN A 311 -9.71 -2.22 14.53
CA ASN A 311 -10.17 -1.74 15.83
C ASN A 311 -9.09 -1.93 16.90
N ASP A 312 -8.40 -3.07 16.92
CA ASP A 312 -7.28 -3.34 17.82
C ASP A 312 -6.11 -2.37 17.59
N LEU A 313 -5.75 -2.11 16.32
CA LEU A 313 -4.72 -1.12 16.00
C LEU A 313 -5.11 0.30 16.44
N MET A 314 -6.38 0.67 16.30
CA MET A 314 -6.89 1.96 16.78
C MET A 314 -6.85 2.06 18.30
N VAL A 315 -7.22 0.99 19.03
CA VAL A 315 -7.11 0.95 20.49
C VAL A 315 -5.65 1.13 20.91
N ARG A 316 -4.71 0.37 20.30
CA ARG A 316 -3.27 0.50 20.60
C ARG A 316 -2.71 1.89 20.29
N ALA A 317 -3.13 2.50 19.18
CA ALA A 317 -2.74 3.88 18.85
C ALA A 317 -3.29 4.93 19.84
N ASN A 318 -4.33 4.58 20.63
CA ASN A 318 -4.90 5.43 21.67
C ASN A 318 -4.46 5.03 23.10
N THR A 319 -3.50 4.12 23.22
CA THR A 319 -3.02 3.56 24.49
C THR A 319 -1.56 3.98 24.69
N CYS A 320 -1.23 4.44 25.89
CA CYS A 320 0.12 4.82 26.25
C CYS A 320 1.08 3.63 26.16
N PRO A 321 2.20 3.71 25.44
CA PRO A 321 3.15 2.61 25.31
C PRO A 321 3.85 2.26 26.62
N ASP A 322 3.96 3.21 27.55
CA ASP A 322 4.70 3.02 28.81
C ASP A 322 3.90 2.22 29.85
N CYS A 323 2.57 2.42 29.91
CA CYS A 323 1.75 1.80 30.97
C CYS A 323 0.49 1.08 30.45
N GLY A 324 0.20 1.13 29.17
CA GLY A 324 -1.00 0.48 28.60
C GLY A 324 -2.33 1.18 28.89
N MET A 325 -2.31 2.34 29.54
CA MET A 325 -3.54 3.10 29.84
C MET A 325 -3.91 4.03 28.69
N PRO A 326 -5.18 4.38 28.52
CA PRO A 326 -5.60 5.28 27.45
C PRO A 326 -4.99 6.68 27.62
N PHE A 327 -4.82 7.40 26.51
CA PHE A 327 -4.54 8.83 26.55
C PHE A 327 -5.78 9.61 27.00
N SER A 328 -5.57 10.84 27.50
CA SER A 328 -6.64 11.74 27.93
C SER A 328 -7.67 11.96 26.81
N GLU A 329 -8.94 12.14 27.19
CA GLU A 329 -10.02 12.42 26.24
C GLU A 329 -9.89 13.80 25.57
N LYS A 330 -9.26 14.75 26.28
CA LYS A 330 -9.05 16.11 25.78
C LYS A 330 -7.56 16.36 25.56
N PRO A 331 -7.20 17.08 24.48
CA PRO A 331 -5.83 17.49 24.28
C PRO A 331 -5.41 18.47 25.41
N PHE A 332 -4.17 18.39 25.82
CA PHE A 332 -3.57 19.37 26.74
C PHE A 332 -2.86 20.51 26.00
N GLU A 333 -2.57 20.30 24.74
CA GLU A 333 -1.94 21.27 23.86
C GLU A 333 -2.55 21.14 22.47
N THR A 334 -2.86 22.29 21.86
CA THR A 334 -3.27 22.39 20.46
C THR A 334 -2.43 23.49 19.82
N GLY A 335 -2.08 23.33 18.55
CA GLY A 335 -1.27 24.34 17.88
C GLY A 335 -1.22 24.15 16.37
N LEU A 336 -0.53 25.10 15.74
CA LEU A 336 -0.17 25.02 14.34
C LEU A 336 1.26 24.50 14.23
N TYR A 337 1.47 23.55 13.34
CA TYR A 337 2.79 23.04 13.01
C TYR A 337 3.53 24.09 12.16
N GLN A 338 4.62 24.65 12.67
CA GLN A 338 5.34 25.78 12.07
C GLN A 338 6.67 25.41 11.45
N GLY A 339 6.95 24.20 11.10
CA GLY A 339 8.20 24.06 10.40
C GLY A 339 8.97 22.75 10.60
N ASP A 340 10.20 22.74 10.50
CA ASP A 340 11.31 21.89 10.14
C ASP A 340 11.44 20.51 10.82
N ASN A 341 10.68 20.19 11.84
CA ASN A 341 10.66 18.87 12.46
C ASN A 341 9.50 18.04 11.89
N GLU A 342 9.84 16.92 11.28
CA GLU A 342 8.85 15.98 10.74
C GLU A 342 7.82 15.61 11.80
N PRO A 343 6.51 15.73 11.49
CA PRO A 343 5.47 15.29 12.41
C PRO A 343 5.58 13.80 12.63
N GLU A 344 5.65 13.37 13.89
CA GLU A 344 5.50 11.96 14.24
C GLU A 344 4.07 11.52 13.97
N TYR A 345 3.81 10.94 12.80
CA TYR A 345 2.51 10.33 12.53
C TYR A 345 2.40 9.02 13.30
N PRO A 346 1.32 8.78 14.05
CA PRO A 346 1.07 7.49 14.67
C PRO A 346 0.93 6.43 13.58
N THR A 347 1.79 5.44 13.64
CA THR A 347 1.83 4.26 12.76
C THR A 347 0.82 3.19 13.18
#